data_ea213b8701c6e131c54398e89ca278b5
#
_entry.id   ea213b8701c6e131c54398e89ca278b5
#
_cell.length_a   1.000
_cell.length_b   1.000
_cell.length_c   1.000
_cell.angle_alpha   90.00
_cell.angle_beta   90.00
_cell.angle_gamma   90.00
#
_symmetry.space_group_name_H-M   'P 1'
#
loop_
_entity.id
_entity.type
_entity.pdbx_description
1 polymer ?
#
loop_
_entity_poly.entity_id
_entity_poly.type
_entity_poly.pdbx_seq_one_letter_code
_entity_poly.pdbx_strand_id
1 'polypeptide(L)'
;MSPQALSAVDSVLGARGMVWLANWPDEIKSDTIFSDRYDWHFQDLAPALSEEAVLATLSSYPSHGGRLWMALDSVQRTLVRNPHDRTALIYLVHLMGDSYCPMHIAHEDDLGGNRVRMQWFDKSVNLHSVWDDHLIESIGYSYSEYADFLLSRYGAETLALQNASRGELLLRTYRLTESIYAYQRTFDGNTWHYIYRWHEPCEHQLFTAAVRLARCLDALYKPGLSATEH
;
A
#
# COMPACT_ATOMS: atom_id res chain seq x y z
N MET A 1 0.76 11.26 12.22
CA MET A 1 2.21 11.28 12.48
C MET A 1 2.52 12.45 13.40
N SER A 2 3.37 12.24 14.39
CA SER A 2 3.80 13.28 15.34
C SER A 2 4.71 14.31 14.67
N PRO A 3 4.76 15.56 15.18
CA PRO A 3 5.69 16.57 14.66
C PRO A 3 7.15 16.14 14.73
N GLN A 4 7.51 15.35 15.73
CA GLN A 4 8.86 14.81 15.90
C GLN A 4 9.20 13.81 14.80
N ALA A 5 8.32 12.84 14.51
CA ALA A 5 8.54 11.89 13.42
C ALA A 5 8.58 12.59 12.06
N LEU A 6 7.75 13.61 11.85
CA LEU A 6 7.80 14.44 10.64
C LEU A 6 9.16 15.12 10.49
N SER A 7 9.64 15.78 11.54
CA SER A 7 10.96 16.45 11.52
C SER A 7 12.10 15.47 11.24
N ALA A 8 12.05 14.26 11.81
CA ALA A 8 13.03 13.21 11.56
C ALA A 8 13.00 12.73 10.11
N VAL A 9 11.81 12.47 9.56
CA VAL A 9 11.64 12.10 8.15
C VAL A 9 12.17 13.20 7.23
N ASP A 10 11.81 14.46 7.49
CA ASP A 10 12.30 15.61 6.70
C ASP A 10 13.83 15.78 6.79
N SER A 11 14.44 15.41 7.91
CA SER A 11 15.92 15.44 8.04
C SER A 11 16.62 14.42 7.13
N VAL A 12 15.95 13.29 6.83
CA VAL A 12 16.47 12.21 5.99
C VAL A 12 16.12 12.41 4.52
N LEU A 13 14.88 12.77 4.23
CA LEU A 13 14.36 12.85 2.86
C LEU A 13 14.40 14.27 2.26
N GLY A 14 14.54 15.29 3.10
CA GLY A 14 14.32 16.70 2.77
C GLY A 14 12.86 17.10 2.98
N ALA A 15 12.61 18.39 3.12
CA ALA A 15 11.27 18.93 3.28
C ALA A 15 10.35 18.48 2.15
N ARG A 16 9.20 17.89 2.49
CA ARG A 16 8.25 17.26 1.55
C ARG A 16 8.82 16.06 0.76
N GLY A 17 10.02 15.57 1.10
CA GLY A 17 10.66 14.45 0.42
C GLY A 17 9.82 13.17 0.44
N MET A 18 9.05 12.93 1.51
CA MET A 18 8.12 11.79 1.59
C MET A 18 7.09 11.80 0.45
N VAL A 19 6.60 12.98 0.05
CA VAL A 19 5.63 13.11 -1.06
C VAL A 19 6.32 12.91 -2.41
N TRP A 20 7.48 13.56 -2.62
CA TRP A 20 8.16 13.53 -3.91
C TRP A 20 8.86 12.23 -4.24
N LEU A 21 9.21 11.45 -3.21
CA LEU A 21 9.92 10.19 -3.34
C LEU A 21 9.01 8.95 -3.16
N ALA A 22 7.72 9.17 -2.90
CA ALA A 22 6.80 8.05 -2.70
C ALA A 22 6.76 7.08 -3.88
N ASN A 23 6.83 7.57 -5.12
CA ASN A 23 6.81 6.76 -6.34
C ASN A 23 8.20 6.40 -6.87
N TRP A 24 9.28 6.89 -6.23
CA TRP A 24 10.64 6.59 -6.68
C TRP A 24 10.94 5.09 -6.80
N PRO A 25 10.47 4.18 -5.92
CA PRO A 25 10.68 2.74 -6.08
C PRO A 25 10.12 2.17 -7.38
N ASP A 26 9.01 2.70 -7.87
CA ASP A 26 8.45 2.32 -9.18
C ASP A 26 9.26 2.87 -10.34
N GLU A 27 9.72 4.10 -10.24
CA GLU A 27 10.52 4.74 -11.28
C GLU A 27 11.83 4.00 -11.54
N ILE A 28 12.45 3.45 -10.48
CA ILE A 28 13.76 2.80 -10.57
C ILE A 28 13.71 1.29 -10.76
N LYS A 29 12.54 0.66 -10.76
CA LYS A 29 12.46 -0.83 -10.86
C LYS A 29 13.01 -1.39 -12.18
N SER A 30 13.18 -0.54 -13.20
CA SER A 30 13.87 -0.88 -14.44
C SER A 30 15.39 -0.70 -14.39
N ASP A 31 15.94 -0.07 -13.35
CA ASP A 31 17.38 0.05 -13.14
C ASP A 31 17.96 -1.29 -12.69
N THR A 32 19.07 -1.71 -13.32
CA THR A 32 19.73 -2.99 -13.01
C THR A 32 20.22 -3.10 -11.57
N ILE A 33 20.54 -1.97 -10.90
CA ILE A 33 20.97 -1.95 -9.49
C ILE A 33 19.82 -2.36 -8.55
N PHE A 34 18.57 -2.13 -8.93
CA PHE A 34 17.38 -2.37 -8.12
C PHE A 34 16.46 -3.46 -8.69
N SER A 35 16.90 -4.14 -9.75
CA SER A 35 16.09 -5.18 -10.43
C SER A 35 15.72 -6.37 -9.52
N ASP A 36 16.48 -6.60 -8.45
CA ASP A 36 16.22 -7.61 -7.42
C ASP A 36 15.06 -7.26 -6.48
N ARG A 37 14.51 -6.04 -6.61
CA ARG A 37 13.41 -5.51 -5.78
C ARG A 37 12.09 -5.38 -6.53
N TYR A 38 12.04 -5.82 -7.78
CA TYR A 38 10.81 -5.76 -8.58
C TYR A 38 9.62 -6.46 -7.91
N ASP A 39 9.85 -7.60 -7.28
CA ASP A 39 8.83 -8.40 -6.60
C ASP A 39 8.57 -7.98 -5.12
N TRP A 40 9.14 -6.86 -4.68
CA TRP A 40 8.86 -6.28 -3.36
C TRP A 40 7.50 -5.58 -3.30
N HIS A 41 6.99 -5.16 -4.44
CA HIS A 41 5.79 -4.31 -4.55
C HIS A 41 4.50 -5.08 -4.31
N PHE A 42 4.49 -6.39 -4.41
CA PHE A 42 3.28 -7.20 -4.33
C PHE A 42 3.49 -8.52 -3.57
N GLN A 43 2.38 -9.08 -3.14
CA GLN A 43 2.26 -10.45 -2.63
C GLN A 43 0.98 -11.04 -3.19
N ASP A 44 1.04 -11.48 -4.43
CA ASP A 44 -0.09 -12.15 -5.07
C ASP A 44 -0.38 -13.50 -4.40
N LEU A 45 -1.64 -13.85 -4.33
CA LEU A 45 -2.15 -15.01 -3.62
C LEU A 45 -2.95 -15.91 -4.58
N ALA A 46 -3.10 -17.16 -4.25
CA ALA A 46 -4.07 -18.00 -4.95
C ALA A 46 -5.49 -17.50 -4.66
N PRO A 47 -6.43 -17.58 -5.63
CA PRO A 47 -7.81 -17.20 -5.41
C PRO A 47 -8.50 -18.09 -4.35
N ALA A 48 -9.45 -17.51 -3.64
CA ALA A 48 -10.31 -18.19 -2.66
C ALA A 48 -9.56 -18.93 -1.54
N LEU A 49 -8.43 -18.39 -1.09
CA LEU A 49 -7.73 -18.93 0.08
C LEU A 49 -8.56 -18.80 1.36
N SER A 50 -8.37 -19.74 2.28
CA SER A 50 -8.90 -19.59 3.65
C SER A 50 -8.20 -18.42 4.37
N GLU A 51 -8.87 -17.83 5.35
CA GLU A 51 -8.28 -16.73 6.13
C GLU A 51 -6.99 -17.14 6.84
N GLU A 52 -6.90 -18.38 7.34
CA GLU A 52 -5.70 -18.93 7.94
C GLU A 52 -4.55 -19.00 6.94
N ALA A 53 -4.82 -19.41 5.69
CA ALA A 53 -3.81 -19.46 4.63
C ALA A 53 -3.33 -18.05 4.25
N VAL A 54 -4.24 -17.08 4.15
CA VAL A 54 -3.88 -15.68 3.92
C VAL A 54 -3.00 -15.15 5.05
N LEU A 55 -3.38 -15.37 6.31
CA LEU A 55 -2.60 -14.92 7.47
C LEU A 55 -1.22 -15.59 7.54
N ALA A 56 -1.13 -16.84 7.13
CA ALA A 56 0.15 -17.57 7.13
C ALA A 56 1.19 -16.90 6.22
N THR A 57 0.79 -16.19 5.17
CA THR A 57 1.71 -15.49 4.25
C THR A 57 2.53 -14.40 4.95
N LEU A 58 2.00 -13.81 6.04
CA LEU A 58 2.71 -12.78 6.81
C LEU A 58 3.97 -13.28 7.50
N SER A 59 4.10 -14.58 7.73
CA SER A 59 5.22 -15.18 8.44
C SER A 59 5.99 -16.21 7.62
N SER A 60 5.33 -16.87 6.66
CA SER A 60 5.97 -17.90 5.83
C SER A 60 6.81 -17.33 4.69
N TYR A 61 6.54 -16.07 4.30
CA TYR A 61 7.17 -15.41 3.15
C TYR A 61 7.22 -16.35 1.92
N PRO A 62 6.09 -16.59 1.26
CA PRO A 62 6.05 -17.50 0.11
C PRO A 62 7.15 -17.16 -0.90
N SER A 63 7.72 -18.17 -1.52
CA SER A 63 8.80 -18.00 -2.51
C SER A 63 8.30 -17.60 -3.91
N HIS A 64 6.98 -17.50 -4.08
CA HIS A 64 6.29 -17.12 -5.31
C HIS A 64 5.21 -16.05 -5.00
N GLY A 65 4.64 -15.45 -6.00
CA GLY A 65 3.62 -14.41 -5.85
C GLY A 65 4.15 -13.08 -5.31
N GLY A 66 5.47 -12.87 -5.25
CA GLY A 66 6.07 -11.65 -4.74
C GLY A 66 6.65 -11.76 -3.32
N ARG A 67 7.20 -10.65 -2.80
CA ARG A 67 7.91 -10.61 -1.51
C ARG A 67 7.56 -9.40 -0.64
N LEU A 68 6.37 -8.81 -0.80
CA LEU A 68 5.97 -7.58 -0.13
C LEU A 68 6.11 -7.63 1.39
N TRP A 69 5.66 -8.72 2.03
CA TRP A 69 5.74 -8.83 3.48
C TRP A 69 7.18 -8.95 3.97
N MET A 70 8.00 -9.74 3.28
CA MET A 70 9.42 -9.88 3.57
C MET A 70 10.16 -8.54 3.40
N ALA A 71 9.86 -7.81 2.34
CA ALA A 71 10.45 -6.51 2.04
C ALA A 71 10.07 -5.47 3.12
N LEU A 72 8.79 -5.35 3.48
CA LEU A 72 8.33 -4.48 4.57
C LEU A 72 9.04 -4.77 5.88
N ASP A 73 9.15 -6.03 6.27
CA ASP A 73 9.82 -6.41 7.51
C ASP A 73 11.33 -6.16 7.44
N SER A 74 11.92 -6.31 6.25
CA SER A 74 13.34 -6.04 6.03
C SER A 74 13.65 -4.55 6.14
N VAL A 75 12.88 -3.68 5.48
CA VAL A 75 13.11 -2.23 5.54
C VAL A 75 12.84 -1.68 6.94
N GLN A 76 11.84 -2.20 7.66
CA GLN A 76 11.59 -1.81 9.05
C GLN A 76 12.76 -2.21 9.97
N ARG A 77 13.28 -3.45 9.86
CA ARG A 77 14.48 -3.86 10.61
C ARG A 77 15.70 -3.01 10.29
N THR A 78 15.87 -2.62 9.01
CA THR A 78 16.96 -1.72 8.61
C THR A 78 16.81 -0.37 9.29
N LEU A 79 15.63 0.22 9.30
CA LEU A 79 15.37 1.52 9.92
C LEU A 79 15.48 1.49 11.47
N VAL A 80 15.15 0.36 12.11
CA VAL A 80 15.41 0.20 13.56
C VAL A 80 16.90 0.25 13.86
N ARG A 81 17.76 -0.30 13.00
CA ARG A 81 19.23 -0.28 13.15
C ARG A 81 19.86 1.03 12.71
N ASN A 82 19.34 1.61 11.65
CA ASN A 82 19.79 2.88 11.05
C ASN A 82 18.59 3.74 10.66
N PRO A 83 18.08 4.58 11.58
CA PRO A 83 16.91 5.45 11.31
C PRO A 83 17.16 6.49 10.21
N HIS A 84 18.42 6.68 9.78
CA HIS A 84 18.81 7.61 8.72
C HIS A 84 19.03 6.91 7.36
N ASP A 85 18.69 5.64 7.21
CA ASP A 85 18.77 4.95 5.92
C ASP A 85 17.70 5.50 4.97
N ARG A 86 18.14 6.40 4.09
CA ARG A 86 17.29 7.09 3.13
C ARG A 86 16.54 6.12 2.22
N THR A 87 17.24 5.11 1.69
CA THR A 87 16.64 4.14 0.76
C THR A 87 15.59 3.29 1.46
N ALA A 88 15.89 2.77 2.65
CA ALA A 88 14.93 2.01 3.43
C ALA A 88 13.70 2.85 3.80
N LEU A 89 13.88 4.14 4.13
CA LEU A 89 12.76 5.02 4.45
C LEU A 89 11.85 5.28 3.23
N ILE A 90 12.42 5.50 2.05
CA ILE A 90 11.65 5.65 0.81
C ILE A 90 10.85 4.37 0.50
N TYR A 91 11.49 3.19 0.59
CA TYR A 91 10.79 1.91 0.42
C TYR A 91 9.71 1.69 1.48
N LEU A 92 9.93 2.08 2.73
CA LEU A 92 8.87 1.96 3.76
C LEU A 92 7.62 2.76 3.39
N VAL A 93 7.80 4.01 2.91
CA VAL A 93 6.70 4.88 2.49
C VAL A 93 5.91 4.21 1.35
N HIS A 94 6.59 3.77 0.31
CA HIS A 94 6.00 3.17 -0.87
C HIS A 94 5.30 1.84 -0.56
N LEU A 95 6.03 0.87 -0.01
CA LEU A 95 5.52 -0.47 0.27
C LEU A 95 4.37 -0.49 1.31
N MET A 96 4.31 0.53 2.18
CA MET A 96 3.16 0.67 3.06
C MET A 96 1.89 1.03 2.26
N GLY A 97 2.01 1.83 1.20
CA GLY A 97 0.92 2.08 0.25
C GLY A 97 0.50 0.80 -0.46
N ASP A 98 1.47 0.12 -1.10
CA ASP A 98 1.26 -1.13 -1.84
C ASP A 98 0.54 -2.19 -0.99
N SER A 99 0.90 -2.30 0.30
CA SER A 99 0.34 -3.32 1.20
C SER A 99 -1.15 -3.16 1.49
N TYR A 100 -1.74 -2.04 1.12
CA TYR A 100 -3.19 -1.77 1.23
C TYR A 100 -3.86 -1.56 -0.13
N CYS A 101 -3.13 -1.60 -1.24
CA CYS A 101 -3.74 -1.66 -2.57
C CYS A 101 -4.25 -3.09 -2.84
N PRO A 102 -5.55 -3.29 -3.14
CA PRO A 102 -6.09 -4.63 -3.37
C PRO A 102 -5.40 -5.40 -4.49
N MET A 103 -4.90 -4.70 -5.52
CA MET A 103 -4.26 -5.35 -6.67
C MET A 103 -2.81 -5.76 -6.40
N HIS A 104 -2.19 -5.28 -5.32
CA HIS A 104 -0.90 -5.77 -4.84
C HIS A 104 -1.00 -6.98 -3.91
N ILE A 105 -2.25 -7.41 -3.59
CA ILE A 105 -2.57 -8.63 -2.82
C ILE A 105 -3.67 -9.38 -3.57
N ALA A 106 -3.45 -9.60 -4.86
CA ALA A 106 -4.47 -10.11 -5.76
C ALA A 106 -4.13 -11.53 -6.26
N HIS A 107 -4.68 -11.93 -7.38
CA HIS A 107 -4.54 -13.30 -7.87
C HIS A 107 -3.23 -13.50 -8.65
N GLU A 108 -2.46 -14.51 -8.28
CA GLU A 108 -1.16 -14.82 -8.91
C GLU A 108 -1.32 -15.25 -10.38
N ASP A 109 -2.40 -15.96 -10.71
CA ASP A 109 -2.67 -16.50 -12.05
C ASP A 109 -2.92 -15.42 -13.12
N ASP A 110 -3.33 -14.23 -12.70
CA ASP A 110 -3.52 -13.08 -13.60
C ASP A 110 -2.56 -11.91 -13.35
N LEU A 111 -1.49 -12.14 -12.57
CA LEU A 111 -0.48 -11.14 -12.20
C LEU A 111 -1.09 -9.92 -11.49
N GLY A 112 -1.86 -10.16 -10.46
CA GLY A 112 -2.46 -9.09 -9.69
C GLY A 112 -3.44 -8.23 -10.49
N GLY A 113 -4.24 -8.83 -11.37
CA GLY A 113 -5.20 -8.11 -12.21
C GLY A 113 -4.61 -7.49 -13.49
N ASN A 114 -3.30 -7.62 -13.73
CA ASN A 114 -2.68 -7.07 -14.94
C ASN A 114 -3.17 -7.74 -16.23
N ARG A 115 -3.63 -8.98 -16.15
CA ARG A 115 -4.22 -9.72 -17.29
C ARG A 115 -5.74 -9.56 -17.40
N VAL A 116 -6.41 -8.95 -16.44
CA VAL A 116 -7.85 -8.71 -16.45
C VAL A 116 -8.14 -7.40 -17.17
N ARG A 117 -8.68 -7.49 -18.38
CA ARG A 117 -9.04 -6.31 -19.18
C ARG A 117 -10.40 -5.76 -18.81
N MET A 118 -10.50 -4.43 -18.77
CA MET A 118 -11.76 -3.73 -18.57
C MET A 118 -11.82 -2.42 -19.34
N GLN A 119 -13.04 -1.92 -19.53
CA GLN A 119 -13.28 -0.62 -20.12
C GLN A 119 -13.20 0.46 -19.03
N TRP A 120 -12.42 1.52 -19.30
CA TRP A 120 -12.37 2.74 -18.49
C TRP A 120 -12.63 3.93 -19.39
N PHE A 121 -13.87 4.43 -19.36
CA PHE A 121 -14.38 5.38 -20.37
C PHE A 121 -14.15 4.85 -21.79
N ASP A 122 -13.39 5.59 -22.60
CA ASP A 122 -13.06 5.25 -23.98
C ASP A 122 -11.80 4.38 -24.15
N LYS A 123 -11.15 3.99 -23.03
CA LYS A 123 -9.87 3.26 -23.05
C LYS A 123 -10.03 1.82 -22.55
N SER A 124 -9.29 0.91 -23.19
CA SER A 124 -9.10 -0.43 -22.65
C SER A 124 -7.88 -0.43 -21.71
N VAL A 125 -8.11 -0.74 -20.44
CA VAL A 125 -7.08 -0.77 -19.38
C VAL A 125 -7.05 -2.15 -18.73
N ASN A 126 -6.20 -2.36 -17.75
CA ASN A 126 -6.25 -3.55 -16.90
C ASN A 126 -6.79 -3.21 -15.49
N LEU A 127 -7.27 -4.22 -14.79
CA LEU A 127 -7.86 -4.08 -13.46
C LEU A 127 -6.85 -3.53 -12.45
N HIS A 128 -5.58 -3.94 -12.56
CA HIS A 128 -4.50 -3.45 -11.70
C HIS A 128 -4.36 -1.92 -11.81
N SER A 129 -4.18 -1.38 -13.02
CA SER A 129 -4.02 0.06 -13.22
C SER A 129 -5.25 0.87 -12.82
N VAL A 130 -6.43 0.27 -12.80
CA VAL A 130 -7.63 0.97 -12.30
C VAL A 130 -7.52 1.25 -10.80
N TRP A 131 -6.99 0.32 -10.02
CA TRP A 131 -6.84 0.47 -8.57
C TRP A 131 -5.57 1.19 -8.16
N ASP A 132 -4.54 1.12 -8.98
CA ASP A 132 -3.26 1.76 -8.74
C ASP A 132 -3.28 3.26 -9.10
N ASP A 133 -4.01 3.62 -10.17
CA ASP A 133 -4.02 4.98 -10.72
C ASP A 133 -5.43 5.53 -10.93
N HIS A 134 -6.19 4.93 -11.85
CA HIS A 134 -7.34 5.58 -12.47
C HIS A 134 -8.48 5.89 -11.52
N LEU A 135 -8.72 5.04 -10.52
CA LEU A 135 -9.77 5.24 -9.54
C LEU A 135 -9.44 6.41 -8.60
N ILE A 136 -8.17 6.53 -8.21
CA ILE A 136 -7.63 7.60 -7.39
C ILE A 136 -7.70 8.93 -8.15
N GLU A 137 -7.25 8.94 -9.41
CA GLU A 137 -7.22 10.13 -10.26
C GLU A 137 -8.62 10.61 -10.66
N SER A 138 -9.61 9.72 -10.67
CA SER A 138 -10.97 10.04 -11.11
C SER A 138 -11.66 11.14 -10.27
N ILE A 139 -11.20 11.40 -9.05
CA ILE A 139 -11.74 12.46 -8.20
C ILE A 139 -11.26 13.86 -8.61
N GLY A 140 -10.10 13.95 -9.26
CA GLY A 140 -9.54 15.21 -9.78
C GLY A 140 -9.01 16.16 -8.70
N TYR A 141 -8.81 15.73 -7.46
CA TYR A 141 -8.17 16.52 -6.42
C TYR A 141 -6.65 16.53 -6.58
N SER A 142 -6.00 17.61 -6.18
CA SER A 142 -4.57 17.57 -5.88
C SER A 142 -4.30 16.62 -4.72
N TYR A 143 -3.07 16.10 -4.61
CA TYR A 143 -2.71 15.19 -3.50
C TYR A 143 -2.96 15.80 -2.11
N SER A 144 -2.77 17.10 -1.94
CA SER A 144 -3.03 17.80 -0.66
C SER A 144 -4.51 17.94 -0.36
N GLU A 145 -5.33 18.32 -1.35
CA GLU A 145 -6.78 18.37 -1.19
C GLU A 145 -7.34 16.98 -0.90
N TYR A 146 -6.82 15.95 -1.55
CA TYR A 146 -7.27 14.58 -1.31
C TYR A 146 -6.87 14.09 0.09
N ALA A 147 -5.68 14.41 0.56
CA ALA A 147 -5.25 14.08 1.93
C ALA A 147 -6.15 14.78 2.98
N ASP A 148 -6.47 16.07 2.80
CA ASP A 148 -7.37 16.82 3.67
C ASP A 148 -8.80 16.25 3.66
N PHE A 149 -9.29 15.88 2.48
CA PHE A 149 -10.59 15.23 2.32
C PHE A 149 -10.64 13.88 3.07
N LEU A 150 -9.64 13.01 2.86
CA LEU A 150 -9.56 11.70 3.53
C LEU A 150 -9.50 11.85 5.05
N LEU A 151 -8.70 12.80 5.55
CA LEU A 151 -8.59 13.07 6.97
C LEU A 151 -9.92 13.59 7.55
N SER A 152 -10.60 14.47 6.84
CA SER A 152 -11.94 14.99 7.24
C SER A 152 -12.98 13.87 7.28
N ARG A 153 -12.96 12.96 6.30
CA ARG A 153 -13.97 11.91 6.16
C ARG A 153 -13.74 10.74 7.12
N TYR A 154 -12.50 10.29 7.25
CA TYR A 154 -12.15 9.05 7.97
C TYR A 154 -11.37 9.28 9.25
N GLY A 155 -11.07 10.53 9.63
CA GLY A 155 -10.23 10.86 10.78
C GLY A 155 -10.71 10.27 12.11
N ALA A 156 -12.02 10.08 12.28
CA ALA A 156 -12.60 9.42 13.45
C ALA A 156 -12.17 7.94 13.61
N GLU A 157 -11.77 7.28 12.51
CA GLU A 157 -11.34 5.89 12.51
C GLU A 157 -9.86 5.70 12.85
N THR A 158 -9.08 6.79 12.91
CA THR A 158 -7.63 6.75 13.11
C THR A 158 -7.19 5.83 14.25
N LEU A 159 -7.82 5.96 15.43
CA LEU A 159 -7.46 5.16 16.61
C LEU A 159 -7.75 3.67 16.42
N ALA A 160 -8.88 3.34 15.81
CA ALA A 160 -9.25 1.96 15.51
C ALA A 160 -8.26 1.33 14.52
N LEU A 161 -7.90 2.04 13.44
CA LEU A 161 -6.94 1.59 12.45
C LEU A 161 -5.52 1.47 13.01
N GLN A 162 -5.12 2.37 13.92
CA GLN A 162 -3.85 2.25 14.63
C GLN A 162 -3.78 0.99 15.48
N ASN A 163 -4.87 0.62 16.16
CA ASN A 163 -4.92 -0.51 17.08
C ASN A 163 -5.18 -1.85 16.39
N ALA A 164 -5.74 -1.86 15.19
CA ALA A 164 -5.94 -3.07 14.41
C ALA A 164 -4.61 -3.82 14.18
N SER A 165 -4.65 -5.14 14.23
CA SER A 165 -3.47 -5.96 13.89
C SER A 165 -3.20 -5.93 12.39
N ARG A 166 -1.96 -6.23 12.00
CA ARG A 166 -1.59 -6.36 10.57
C ARG A 166 -2.44 -7.44 9.88
N GLY A 167 -2.70 -8.56 10.60
CA GLY A 167 -3.51 -9.65 10.07
C GLY A 167 -4.96 -9.26 9.80
N GLU A 168 -5.60 -8.53 10.73
CA GLU A 168 -6.97 -8.03 10.52
C GLU A 168 -7.07 -7.13 9.28
N LEU A 169 -6.10 -6.22 9.11
CA LEU A 169 -6.10 -5.31 7.97
C LEU A 169 -5.81 -6.05 6.66
N LEU A 170 -4.89 -7.02 6.66
CA LEU A 170 -4.65 -7.90 5.51
C LEU A 170 -5.93 -8.63 5.11
N LEU A 171 -6.64 -9.24 6.06
CA LEU A 171 -7.90 -9.94 5.76
C LEU A 171 -8.97 -9.00 5.19
N ARG A 172 -9.03 -7.75 5.67
CA ARG A 172 -9.95 -6.75 5.10
C ARG A 172 -9.58 -6.44 3.64
N THR A 173 -8.30 -6.20 3.35
CA THR A 173 -7.82 -5.94 1.99
C THR A 173 -8.07 -7.16 1.09
N TYR A 174 -7.75 -8.37 1.54
CA TYR A 174 -7.98 -9.60 0.78
C TYR A 174 -9.46 -9.84 0.47
N ARG A 175 -10.37 -9.66 1.45
CA ARG A 175 -11.82 -9.76 1.21
C ARG A 175 -12.32 -8.70 0.22
N LEU A 176 -11.74 -7.50 0.25
CA LEU A 176 -12.02 -6.46 -0.74
C LEU A 176 -11.55 -6.91 -2.13
N THR A 177 -10.34 -7.46 -2.24
CA THR A 177 -9.81 -8.04 -3.48
C THR A 177 -10.77 -9.09 -4.06
N GLU A 178 -11.19 -10.07 -3.27
CA GLU A 178 -12.15 -11.09 -3.71
C GLU A 178 -13.49 -10.49 -4.18
N SER A 179 -13.96 -9.43 -3.49
CA SER A 179 -15.19 -8.72 -3.86
C SER A 179 -15.03 -7.98 -5.19
N ILE A 180 -13.86 -7.41 -5.47
CA ILE A 180 -13.54 -6.75 -6.74
C ILE A 180 -13.56 -7.77 -7.87
N TYR A 181 -12.92 -8.92 -7.71
CA TYR A 181 -12.91 -9.98 -8.71
C TYR A 181 -14.32 -10.57 -8.95
N ALA A 182 -15.10 -10.71 -7.88
CA ALA A 182 -16.49 -11.16 -8.01
C ALA A 182 -17.35 -10.17 -8.83
N TYR A 183 -17.18 -8.87 -8.57
CA TYR A 183 -17.88 -7.83 -9.32
C TYR A 183 -17.40 -7.76 -10.77
N GLN A 184 -16.09 -7.90 -11.01
CA GLN A 184 -15.52 -7.83 -12.36
C GLN A 184 -16.14 -8.86 -13.33
N ARG A 185 -16.55 -10.03 -12.82
CA ARG A 185 -17.22 -11.06 -13.63
C ARG A 185 -18.61 -10.65 -14.15
N THR A 186 -19.23 -9.66 -13.51
CA THR A 186 -20.59 -9.17 -13.85
C THR A 186 -20.59 -7.69 -14.24
N PHE A 187 -19.41 -7.09 -14.37
CA PHE A 187 -19.27 -5.67 -14.69
C PHE A 187 -19.84 -5.36 -16.08
N ASP A 188 -20.72 -4.38 -16.14
CA ASP A 188 -21.47 -3.98 -17.36
C ASP A 188 -20.68 -3.08 -18.31
N GLY A 189 -19.42 -2.75 -17.99
CA GLY A 189 -18.57 -1.85 -18.76
C GLY A 189 -18.81 -0.35 -18.48
N ASN A 190 -19.74 -0.01 -17.59
CA ASN A 190 -20.02 1.38 -17.25
C ASN A 190 -19.05 1.89 -16.18
N THR A 191 -18.09 2.72 -16.59
CA THR A 191 -17.08 3.29 -15.69
C THR A 191 -17.68 4.06 -14.52
N TRP A 192 -18.77 4.80 -14.70
CA TRP A 192 -19.42 5.53 -13.62
C TRP A 192 -20.00 4.62 -12.54
N HIS A 193 -20.55 3.44 -12.94
CA HIS A 193 -20.98 2.43 -11.97
C HIS A 193 -19.81 1.85 -11.19
N TYR A 194 -18.64 1.67 -11.86
CA TYR A 194 -17.44 1.21 -11.21
C TYR A 194 -16.91 2.22 -10.17
N ILE A 195 -16.78 3.50 -10.57
CA ILE A 195 -16.36 4.59 -9.68
C ILE A 195 -17.30 4.69 -8.48
N TYR A 196 -18.61 4.77 -8.71
CA TYR A 196 -19.61 4.89 -7.65
C TYR A 196 -19.50 3.75 -6.61
N ARG A 197 -19.22 2.54 -7.07
CA ARG A 197 -19.12 1.38 -6.18
C ARG A 197 -17.83 1.32 -5.41
N TRP A 198 -16.71 1.67 -6.03
CA TRP A 198 -15.38 1.34 -5.52
C TRP A 198 -14.57 2.53 -5.00
N HIS A 199 -15.03 3.75 -5.25
CA HIS A 199 -14.31 4.94 -4.83
C HIS A 199 -14.14 4.99 -3.30
N GLU A 200 -15.21 4.84 -2.54
CA GLU A 200 -15.16 4.83 -1.08
C GLU A 200 -14.29 3.69 -0.50
N PRO A 201 -14.39 2.43 -0.95
CA PRO A 201 -13.44 1.39 -0.57
C PRO A 201 -11.96 1.74 -0.87
N CYS A 202 -11.68 2.36 -2.02
CA CYS A 202 -10.34 2.81 -2.39
C CYS A 202 -9.84 3.90 -1.43
N GLU A 203 -10.64 4.91 -1.16
CA GLU A 203 -10.35 5.97 -0.19
C GLU A 203 -10.00 5.40 1.20
N HIS A 204 -10.80 4.43 1.65
CA HIS A 204 -10.57 3.79 2.95
C HIS A 204 -9.26 3.02 3.01
N GLN A 205 -8.84 2.38 1.92
CA GLN A 205 -7.53 1.70 1.81
C GLN A 205 -6.38 2.71 1.86
N LEU A 206 -6.47 3.81 1.11
CA LEU A 206 -5.48 4.91 1.15
C LEU A 206 -5.34 5.50 2.55
N PHE A 207 -6.48 5.77 3.21
CA PHE A 207 -6.47 6.29 4.58
C PHE A 207 -5.88 5.28 5.57
N THR A 208 -6.20 4.00 5.42
CA THR A 208 -5.63 2.92 6.25
C THR A 208 -4.11 2.87 6.09
N ALA A 209 -3.60 2.88 4.86
CA ALA A 209 -2.17 2.91 4.58
C ALA A 209 -1.47 4.11 5.25
N ALA A 210 -2.05 5.31 5.11
CA ALA A 210 -1.52 6.54 5.71
C ALA A 210 -1.47 6.47 7.26
N VAL A 211 -2.53 5.96 7.90
CA VAL A 211 -2.57 5.77 9.36
C VAL A 211 -1.52 4.77 9.83
N ARG A 212 -1.34 3.67 9.10
CA ARG A 212 -0.37 2.63 9.43
C ARG A 212 1.07 3.10 9.22
N LEU A 213 1.33 3.83 8.15
CA LEU A 213 2.62 4.48 7.92
C LEU A 213 2.94 5.47 9.04
N ALA A 214 2.01 6.35 9.38
CA ALA A 214 2.19 7.32 10.46
C ALA A 214 2.51 6.65 11.80
N ARG A 215 1.78 5.57 12.16
CA ARG A 215 2.07 4.78 13.36
C ARG A 215 3.47 4.16 13.33
N CYS A 216 3.89 3.61 12.19
CA CYS A 216 5.20 3.01 12.02
C CYS A 216 6.31 4.05 12.21
N LEU A 217 6.19 5.22 11.58
CA LEU A 217 7.14 6.31 11.71
C LEU A 217 7.18 6.89 13.12
N ASP A 218 6.01 7.04 13.78
CA ASP A 218 5.95 7.47 15.17
C ASP A 218 6.67 6.49 16.11
N ALA A 219 6.58 5.19 15.85
CA ALA A 219 7.28 4.18 16.63
C ALA A 219 8.81 4.21 16.39
N LEU A 220 9.24 4.41 15.14
CA LEU A 220 10.65 4.47 14.77
C LEU A 220 11.37 5.70 15.36
N TYR A 221 10.68 6.84 15.41
CA TYR A 221 11.28 8.13 15.82
C TYR A 221 10.86 8.61 17.21
N LYS A 222 10.38 7.70 18.07
CA LYS A 222 10.09 8.04 19.48
C LYS A 222 11.36 8.44 20.23
N PRO A 223 11.29 9.45 21.15
CA PRO A 223 12.38 9.73 22.07
C PRO A 223 12.65 8.50 22.96
N GLY A 224 13.89 8.03 23.00
CA GLY A 224 14.31 6.97 23.93
C GLY A 224 14.60 5.60 23.34
N LEU A 225 14.41 5.37 22.04
CA LEU A 225 15.02 4.25 21.31
C LEU A 225 16.40 4.67 20.76
N SER A 226 17.30 5.16 21.65
CA SER A 226 18.72 5.11 21.37
C SER A 226 19.15 3.65 21.36
N ALA A 227 20.01 3.28 20.41
CA ALA A 227 20.58 1.95 20.20
C ALA A 227 21.31 1.42 21.48
N THR A 228 20.52 0.93 22.43
CA THR A 228 20.98 0.13 23.57
C THR A 228 19.81 -0.77 23.95
N GLU A 229 19.78 -1.92 23.30
CA GLU A 229 19.58 -3.21 23.97
C GLU A 229 19.49 -4.29 22.88
N HIS A 230 20.34 -5.26 23.00
CA HIS A 230 20.70 -6.38 22.12
C HIS A 230 19.54 -7.32 21.84
#